data_93fe0403ebc14c4fdbc95a03c7db62a2
#
_entry.id   93fe0403ebc14c4fdbc95a03c7db62a2
#
_cell.length_a   1.000
_cell.length_b   1.000
_cell.length_c   1.000
_cell.angle_alpha   90.00
_cell.angle_beta   90.00
_cell.angle_gamma   90.00
#
_symmetry.space_group_name_H-M   'P 1'
#
loop_
_entity.id
_entity.type
_entity.pdbx_description
1 polymer ?
#
loop_
_entity_poly.entity_id
_entity_poly.type
_entity_poly.pdbx_seq_one_letter_code
_entity_poly.pdbx_strand_id
1 'polypeptide(L)'
;MASRTLPAVEPEEVAKDLLGLGPGLSREAYYGERSIFYNPGGVAPLGAIVASVKDRDGPRDKAAKLSREGVYRLAFCLPPDRFTERFGQPPRRPPKGGSVDVGGYDLTRLGELTPHPVYAWMRWVQILSPSRPQCQSLQPLQPESLEVVKARWAKTKRMAS
;
A
#
# COMPACT_ATOMS: atom_id res chain seq x y z
N MET A 1 -19.14 -21.54 -17.54
CA MET A 1 -18.74 -21.91 -16.18
C MET A 1 -18.44 -20.65 -15.38
N ALA A 2 -19.14 -20.47 -14.27
CA ALA A 2 -18.82 -19.36 -13.39
C ALA A 2 -17.42 -19.58 -12.79
N SER A 3 -16.51 -18.64 -12.98
CA SER A 3 -15.22 -18.71 -12.32
C SER A 3 -15.45 -18.58 -10.81
N ARG A 4 -14.96 -19.53 -10.05
CA ARG A 4 -15.03 -19.45 -8.60
C ARG A 4 -14.12 -18.31 -8.15
N THR A 5 -14.71 -17.28 -7.56
CA THR A 5 -13.95 -16.25 -6.89
C THR A 5 -13.35 -16.86 -5.62
N LEU A 6 -12.02 -16.88 -5.53
CA LEU A 6 -11.35 -17.35 -4.34
C LEU A 6 -11.59 -16.35 -3.19
N PRO A 7 -11.71 -16.86 -1.95
CA PRO A 7 -11.91 -15.96 -0.82
C PRO A 7 -10.71 -15.03 -0.62
N ALA A 8 -10.99 -13.82 -0.16
CA ALA A 8 -9.95 -12.88 0.21
C ALA A 8 -9.22 -13.37 1.46
N VAL A 9 -7.93 -13.06 1.55
CA VAL A 9 -7.16 -13.25 2.78
C VAL A 9 -7.67 -12.23 3.81
N GLU A 10 -7.77 -12.63 5.06
CA GLU A 10 -8.22 -11.73 6.12
C GLU A 10 -7.24 -10.57 6.31
N PRO A 11 -7.73 -9.33 6.52
CA PRO A 11 -6.84 -8.17 6.68
C PRO A 11 -5.81 -8.35 7.80
N GLU A 12 -6.19 -8.98 8.89
CA GLU A 12 -5.31 -9.25 10.02
C GLU A 12 -4.13 -10.15 9.62
N GLU A 13 -4.40 -11.15 8.78
CA GLU A 13 -3.38 -12.07 8.30
C GLU A 13 -2.40 -11.35 7.37
N VAL A 14 -2.89 -10.48 6.49
CA VAL A 14 -2.05 -9.66 5.63
C VAL A 14 -1.13 -8.77 6.47
N ALA A 15 -1.67 -8.11 7.49
CA ALA A 15 -0.88 -7.27 8.38
C ALA A 15 0.22 -8.04 9.09
N LYS A 16 -0.07 -9.26 9.55
CA LYS A 16 0.92 -10.14 10.16
C LYS A 16 2.04 -10.53 9.20
N ASP A 17 1.67 -10.87 7.97
CA ASP A 17 2.65 -11.24 6.94
C ASP A 17 3.60 -10.06 6.65
N LEU A 18 3.07 -8.85 6.58
CA LEU A 18 3.87 -7.65 6.37
C LEU A 18 4.84 -7.40 7.53
N LEU A 19 4.41 -7.60 8.76
CA LEU A 19 5.30 -7.47 9.93
C LEU A 19 6.45 -8.47 9.89
N GLY A 20 6.25 -9.61 9.25
CA GLY A 20 7.27 -10.65 9.10
C GLY A 20 8.32 -10.37 8.03
N LEU A 21 8.24 -9.26 7.29
CA LEU A 21 9.18 -8.96 6.22
C LEU A 21 10.61 -8.68 6.69
N GLY A 22 10.78 -8.26 7.93
CA GLY A 22 12.11 -8.01 8.46
C GLY A 22 12.10 -7.31 9.82
N PRO A 23 13.28 -7.08 10.40
CA PRO A 23 13.37 -6.38 11.67
C PRO A 23 13.09 -4.88 11.53
N GLY A 24 12.77 -4.25 12.64
CA GLY A 24 12.52 -2.81 12.67
C GLY A 24 11.14 -2.39 12.24
N LEU A 25 10.23 -3.35 12.00
CA LEU A 25 8.86 -3.06 11.63
C LEU A 25 7.94 -3.03 12.84
N SER A 26 7.03 -2.08 12.85
CA SER A 26 6.01 -1.95 13.88
C SER A 26 4.64 -1.72 13.24
N ARG A 27 3.60 -2.02 14.00
CA ARG A 27 2.22 -1.90 13.54
C ARG A 27 1.48 -0.88 14.40
N GLU A 28 0.77 0.02 13.71
CA GLU A 28 -0.13 0.96 14.35
C GLU A 28 -1.53 0.84 13.75
N ALA A 29 -2.55 0.81 14.60
CA ALA A 29 -3.95 0.82 14.17
C ALA A 29 -4.52 2.22 14.38
N TYR A 30 -5.15 2.77 13.34
CA TYR A 30 -5.63 4.14 13.38
C TYR A 30 -6.80 4.30 12.41
N TYR A 31 -7.99 4.63 12.92
CA TYR A 31 -9.20 4.86 12.10
C TYR A 31 -9.48 3.78 11.05
N GLY A 32 -9.51 2.50 11.48
CA GLY A 32 -9.79 1.39 10.57
C GLY A 32 -8.66 1.07 9.62
N GLU A 33 -7.48 1.62 9.86
CA GLU A 33 -6.29 1.38 9.07
C GLU A 33 -5.22 0.75 9.94
N ARG A 34 -4.66 -0.37 9.44
CA ARG A 34 -3.50 -1.01 10.05
C ARG A 34 -2.30 -0.62 9.23
N SER A 35 -1.42 0.19 9.79
CA SER A 35 -0.24 0.70 9.10
C SER A 35 1.01 0.01 9.62
N ILE A 36 1.91 -0.35 8.70
CA ILE A 36 3.20 -0.96 9.01
C ILE A 36 4.27 0.09 8.78
N PHE A 37 5.04 0.35 9.82
CA PHE A 37 6.10 1.37 9.81
C PHE A 37 7.47 0.74 9.98
N TYR A 38 8.45 1.30 9.30
CA TYR A 38 9.86 1.01 9.54
C TYR A 38 10.39 2.04 10.55
N ASN A 39 10.73 1.56 11.73
CA ASN A 39 11.17 2.40 12.84
C ASN A 39 12.21 1.64 13.69
N PRO A 40 13.40 1.41 13.11
CA PRO A 40 14.42 0.60 13.80
C PRO A 40 14.83 1.28 15.11
N GLY A 41 14.83 0.49 16.19
CA GLY A 41 15.16 0.97 17.52
C GLY A 41 14.10 1.84 18.18
N GLY A 42 12.94 2.05 17.54
CA GLY A 42 11.84 2.85 18.09
C GLY A 42 12.20 4.31 18.30
N VAL A 43 13.13 4.85 17.51
CA VAL A 43 13.68 6.20 17.71
C VAL A 43 12.74 7.33 17.30
N ALA A 44 11.77 7.05 16.45
CA ALA A 44 10.75 8.02 16.05
C ALA A 44 9.40 7.64 16.66
N PRO A 45 8.43 8.57 16.76
CA PRO A 45 7.09 8.21 17.26
C PRO A 45 6.39 7.14 16.43
N LEU A 46 6.46 7.21 15.09
CA LEU A 46 5.86 6.23 14.19
C LEU A 46 6.87 5.59 13.23
N GLY A 47 7.74 6.40 12.61
CA GLY A 47 8.69 5.95 11.60
C GLY A 47 8.22 6.23 10.18
N ALA A 48 8.76 5.48 9.21
CA ALA A 48 8.43 5.60 7.80
C ALA A 48 7.40 4.52 7.41
N ILE A 49 6.31 4.92 6.77
CA ILE A 49 5.25 3.98 6.39
C ILE A 49 5.72 3.05 5.27
N VAL A 50 5.51 1.75 5.47
CA VAL A 50 5.86 0.69 4.50
C VAL A 50 4.64 0.21 3.74
N ALA A 51 3.55 -0.02 4.44
CA ALA A 51 2.32 -0.56 3.86
C ALA A 51 1.14 -0.22 4.76
N SER A 52 -0.05 -0.32 4.18
CA SER A 52 -1.30 -0.02 4.89
C SER A 52 -2.37 -1.03 4.50
N VAL A 53 -3.15 -1.47 5.47
CA VAL A 53 -4.35 -2.30 5.27
C VAL A 53 -5.53 -1.51 5.81
N LYS A 54 -6.39 -1.03 4.91
CA LYS A 54 -7.47 -0.09 5.24
C LYS A 54 -8.82 -0.65 4.83
N ASP A 55 -9.79 -0.64 5.74
CA ASP A 55 -11.10 -1.26 5.53
C ASP A 55 -12.27 -0.27 5.41
N ARG A 56 -12.00 1.02 5.23
CA ARG A 56 -13.03 2.05 5.06
C ARG A 56 -12.51 3.25 4.30
N ASP A 57 -13.43 4.02 3.70
CA ASP A 57 -13.09 5.27 3.03
C ASP A 57 -12.64 6.33 4.04
N GLY A 58 -11.74 7.19 3.60
CA GLY A 58 -11.34 8.39 4.32
C GLY A 58 -11.89 9.65 3.65
N PRO A 59 -11.73 10.83 4.28
CA PRO A 59 -12.26 12.09 3.73
C PRO A 59 -11.80 12.44 2.32
N ARG A 60 -10.58 12.05 1.96
CA ARG A 60 -9.99 12.30 0.63
C ARG A 60 -9.59 11.03 -0.08
N ASP A 61 -10.18 9.89 0.32
CA ASP A 61 -9.80 8.57 -0.14
C ASP A 61 -11.06 7.72 -0.26
N LYS A 62 -11.91 8.04 -1.26
CA LYS A 62 -13.19 7.39 -1.48
C LYS A 62 -13.30 6.71 -2.84
N ALA A 63 -12.29 6.88 -3.70
CA ALA A 63 -12.35 6.41 -5.07
C ALA A 63 -12.41 4.88 -5.19
N ALA A 64 -11.85 4.15 -4.24
CA ALA A 64 -11.86 2.69 -4.24
C ALA A 64 -13.13 2.10 -3.63
N LYS A 65 -13.98 2.91 -3.02
CA LYS A 65 -15.22 2.49 -2.35
C LYS A 65 -14.97 1.39 -1.33
N LEU A 66 -14.09 1.66 -0.37
CA LEU A 66 -13.68 0.69 0.64
C LEU A 66 -14.76 0.38 1.67
N SER A 67 -15.72 1.27 1.85
CA SER A 67 -16.77 1.09 2.87
C SER A 67 -17.84 0.07 2.48
N ARG A 68 -17.57 -0.77 1.47
CA ARG A 68 -18.41 -1.93 1.14
C ARG A 68 -18.10 -3.07 2.10
N GLU A 69 -19.12 -3.88 2.42
CA GLU A 69 -18.95 -5.01 3.32
C GLU A 69 -17.90 -5.99 2.79
N GLY A 70 -16.96 -6.38 3.67
CA GLY A 70 -15.93 -7.35 3.36
C GLY A 70 -14.81 -6.85 2.45
N VAL A 71 -14.77 -5.56 2.14
CA VAL A 71 -13.75 -4.98 1.27
C VAL A 71 -12.69 -4.28 2.11
N TYR A 72 -11.44 -4.49 1.75
CA TYR A 72 -10.32 -3.75 2.32
C TYR A 72 -9.25 -3.53 1.24
N ARG A 73 -8.34 -2.63 1.50
CA ARG A 73 -7.23 -2.31 0.58
C ARG A 73 -5.90 -2.61 1.23
N LEU A 74 -5.05 -3.33 0.51
CA LEU A 74 -3.63 -3.41 0.78
C LEU A 74 -2.93 -2.39 -0.11
N ALA A 75 -2.13 -1.50 0.46
CA ALA A 75 -1.38 -0.48 -0.27
C ALA A 75 0.08 -0.50 0.13
N PHE A 76 0.97 -0.27 -0.82
CA PHE A 76 2.41 -0.20 -0.61
C PHE A 76 3.06 0.53 -1.78
N CYS A 77 4.32 0.96 -1.62
CA CYS A 77 5.06 1.63 -2.70
C CYS A 77 5.86 0.61 -3.51
N LEU A 78 6.16 0.97 -4.75
CA LEU A 78 7.04 0.20 -5.63
C LEU A 78 8.33 0.98 -5.91
N PRO A 79 9.43 0.29 -6.22
CA PRO A 79 10.60 0.95 -6.82
C PRO A 79 10.19 1.64 -8.13
N PRO A 80 10.90 2.73 -8.52
CA PRO A 80 10.53 3.48 -9.73
C PRO A 80 10.38 2.64 -10.98
N ASP A 81 11.31 1.74 -11.26
CA ASP A 81 11.30 0.89 -12.44
C ASP A 81 10.13 -0.11 -12.42
N ARG A 82 9.80 -0.66 -11.25
CA ARG A 82 8.67 -1.60 -11.10
C ARG A 82 7.34 -0.91 -11.37
N PHE A 83 7.17 0.31 -10.87
CA PHE A 83 5.96 1.08 -11.12
C PHE A 83 5.83 1.41 -12.61
N THR A 84 6.91 1.89 -13.21
CA THR A 84 6.92 2.29 -14.64
C THR A 84 6.65 1.09 -15.56
N GLU A 85 7.22 -0.07 -15.28
CA GLU A 85 6.97 -1.30 -16.04
C GLU A 85 5.49 -1.68 -16.06
N ARG A 86 4.79 -1.48 -14.95
CA ARG A 86 3.39 -1.90 -14.81
C ARG A 86 2.39 -0.84 -15.23
N PHE A 87 2.68 0.43 -14.97
CA PHE A 87 1.69 1.51 -15.06
C PHE A 87 2.16 2.70 -15.89
N GLY A 88 3.39 2.69 -16.39
CA GLY A 88 3.97 3.85 -17.07
C GLY A 88 4.46 4.90 -16.09
N GLN A 89 4.60 6.13 -16.55
CA GLN A 89 5.05 7.22 -15.71
C GLN A 89 4.07 7.49 -14.57
N PRO A 90 4.55 7.75 -13.35
CA PRO A 90 3.65 8.10 -12.27
C PRO A 90 2.96 9.44 -12.56
N PRO A 91 1.72 9.61 -12.09
CA PRO A 91 1.02 10.89 -12.25
C PRO A 91 1.74 12.00 -11.48
N ARG A 92 1.47 13.24 -11.85
CA ARG A 92 2.01 14.39 -11.13
C ARG A 92 1.37 14.50 -9.75
N ARG A 93 2.15 15.02 -8.80
CA ARG A 93 1.60 15.38 -7.49
C ARG A 93 0.51 16.43 -7.69
N PRO A 94 -0.71 16.19 -7.19
CA PRO A 94 -1.78 17.17 -7.34
C PRO A 94 -1.52 18.41 -6.46
N PRO A 95 -2.07 19.57 -6.83
CA PRO A 95 -2.04 20.72 -5.93
C PRO A 95 -2.86 20.42 -4.67
N LYS A 96 -2.63 21.20 -3.62
CA LYS A 96 -3.35 21.03 -2.35
C LYS A 96 -4.87 21.05 -2.59
N GLY A 97 -5.55 20.01 -2.13
CA GLY A 97 -6.99 19.83 -2.34
C GLY A 97 -7.38 19.26 -3.69
N GLY A 98 -6.41 19.00 -4.57
CA GLY A 98 -6.68 18.38 -5.87
C GLY A 98 -6.70 16.86 -5.80
N SER A 99 -6.99 16.24 -6.94
CA SER A 99 -7.05 14.78 -7.10
C SER A 99 -5.91 14.29 -7.98
N VAL A 100 -5.49 13.04 -7.74
CA VAL A 100 -4.50 12.35 -8.58
C VAL A 100 -5.22 11.76 -9.79
N ASP A 101 -4.67 11.99 -10.99
CA ASP A 101 -5.15 11.35 -12.21
C ASP A 101 -4.41 10.03 -12.38
N VAL A 102 -5.10 8.92 -12.13
CA VAL A 102 -4.52 7.57 -12.26
C VAL A 102 -4.84 6.92 -13.61
N GLY A 103 -5.50 7.63 -14.52
CA GLY A 103 -5.85 7.10 -15.83
C GLY A 103 -7.12 6.26 -15.82
N GLY A 104 -7.21 5.28 -16.74
CA GLY A 104 -8.43 4.51 -16.97
C GLY A 104 -8.61 3.28 -16.09
N TYR A 105 -7.96 3.19 -14.96
CA TYR A 105 -8.09 2.03 -14.06
C TYR A 105 -9.40 2.06 -13.28
N ASP A 106 -10.03 0.88 -13.15
CA ASP A 106 -11.17 0.71 -12.26
C ASP A 106 -10.63 0.48 -10.83
N LEU A 107 -10.64 1.53 -10.03
CA LEU A 107 -10.09 1.52 -8.67
C LEU A 107 -10.96 0.74 -7.68
N THR A 108 -12.16 0.34 -8.08
CA THR A 108 -13.10 -0.39 -7.22
C THR A 108 -13.05 -1.91 -7.43
N ARG A 109 -12.25 -2.38 -8.39
CA ARG A 109 -12.19 -3.80 -8.74
C ARG A 109 -11.40 -4.59 -7.69
N LEU A 110 -11.97 -5.70 -7.24
CA LEU A 110 -11.31 -6.58 -6.28
C LEU A 110 -10.21 -7.40 -6.95
N GLY A 111 -9.10 -7.59 -6.25
CA GLY A 111 -8.04 -8.50 -6.66
C GLY A 111 -7.15 -8.02 -7.80
N GLU A 112 -7.26 -6.77 -8.22
CA GLU A 112 -6.44 -6.20 -9.28
C GLU A 112 -5.50 -5.14 -8.71
N LEU A 113 -4.21 -5.25 -9.03
CA LEU A 113 -3.22 -4.25 -8.64
C LEU A 113 -3.38 -3.03 -9.54
N THR A 114 -3.61 -1.87 -8.95
CA THR A 114 -3.77 -0.59 -9.67
C THR A 114 -2.94 0.49 -9.00
N PRO A 115 -2.70 1.63 -9.67
CA PRO A 115 -2.13 2.78 -8.99
C PRO A 115 -3.03 3.23 -7.84
N HIS A 116 -2.42 3.77 -6.79
CA HIS A 116 -3.16 4.25 -5.62
C HIS A 116 -3.91 5.54 -5.94
N PRO A 117 -5.19 5.67 -5.60
CA PRO A 117 -5.97 6.86 -5.98
C PRO A 117 -5.49 8.17 -5.36
N VAL A 118 -4.71 8.11 -4.27
CA VAL A 118 -4.20 9.32 -3.60
C VAL A 118 -2.68 9.45 -3.73
N TYR A 119 -1.94 8.34 -3.70
CA TYR A 119 -0.48 8.36 -3.60
C TYR A 119 0.26 7.76 -4.80
N ALA A 120 -0.42 7.57 -5.94
CA ALA A 120 0.24 7.05 -7.14
C ALA A 120 1.40 7.93 -7.61
N TRP A 121 1.37 9.24 -7.34
CA TRP A 121 2.47 10.16 -7.65
C TRP A 121 3.74 9.83 -6.85
N MET A 122 3.61 9.10 -5.73
CA MET A 122 4.73 8.57 -4.94
C MET A 122 5.01 7.10 -5.27
N ARG A 123 4.44 6.60 -6.36
CA ARG A 123 4.55 5.20 -6.82
C ARG A 123 3.91 4.19 -5.87
N TRP A 124 2.89 4.61 -5.15
CA TRP A 124 2.07 3.71 -4.35
C TRP A 124 1.05 3.01 -5.24
N VAL A 125 0.79 1.75 -4.92
CA VAL A 125 -0.18 0.90 -5.59
C VAL A 125 -1.16 0.34 -4.56
N GLN A 126 -2.29 -0.18 -5.05
CA GLN A 126 -3.29 -0.81 -4.20
C GLN A 126 -3.80 -2.10 -4.82
N ILE A 127 -4.26 -3.00 -3.97
CA ILE A 127 -5.05 -4.16 -4.36
C ILE A 127 -6.17 -4.32 -3.33
N LEU A 128 -7.42 -4.55 -3.81
CA LEU A 128 -8.57 -4.70 -2.93
C LEU A 128 -8.84 -6.18 -2.67
N SER A 129 -8.97 -6.55 -1.41
CA SER A 129 -9.37 -7.88 -0.94
C SER A 129 -8.68 -9.02 -1.68
N PRO A 130 -7.34 -9.07 -1.68
CA PRO A 130 -6.61 -10.08 -2.46
C PRO A 130 -6.85 -11.49 -1.92
N SER A 131 -6.94 -12.46 -2.84
CA SER A 131 -6.94 -13.88 -2.51
C SER A 131 -5.53 -14.36 -2.14
N ARG A 132 -5.41 -15.57 -1.59
CA ARG A 132 -4.11 -16.15 -1.25
C ARG A 132 -3.16 -16.22 -2.47
N PRO A 133 -3.59 -16.72 -3.65
CA PRO A 133 -2.71 -16.69 -4.82
C PRO A 133 -2.29 -15.28 -5.24
N GLN A 134 -3.17 -14.30 -5.10
CA GLN A 134 -2.82 -12.90 -5.40
C GLN A 134 -1.79 -12.35 -4.42
N CYS A 135 -1.94 -12.65 -3.14
CA CYS A 135 -0.92 -12.28 -2.13
C CYS A 135 0.42 -12.93 -2.45
N GLN A 136 0.42 -14.20 -2.86
CA GLN A 136 1.64 -14.90 -3.25
C GLN A 136 2.30 -14.26 -4.47
N SER A 137 1.53 -13.80 -5.45
CA SER A 137 2.06 -13.13 -6.63
C SER A 137 2.69 -11.77 -6.30
N LEU A 138 2.27 -11.13 -5.23
CA LEU A 138 2.82 -9.85 -4.76
C LEU A 138 4.05 -10.02 -3.86
N GLN A 139 4.29 -11.23 -3.36
CA GLN A 139 5.37 -11.51 -2.41
C GLN A 139 6.74 -11.01 -2.87
N PRO A 140 7.15 -11.18 -4.15
CA PRO A 140 8.44 -10.65 -4.61
C PRO A 140 8.55 -9.12 -4.55
N LEU A 141 7.44 -8.41 -4.58
CA LEU A 141 7.42 -6.95 -4.55
C LEU A 141 7.54 -6.38 -3.11
N GLN A 142 7.14 -7.14 -2.11
CA GLN A 142 7.13 -6.66 -0.73
C GLN A 142 8.53 -6.33 -0.18
N PRO A 143 9.54 -7.21 -0.32
CA PRO A 143 10.91 -6.85 0.09
C PRO A 143 11.47 -5.66 -0.67
N GLU A 144 11.15 -5.53 -1.96
CA GLU A 144 11.58 -4.38 -2.76
C GLU A 144 10.96 -3.07 -2.24
N SER A 145 9.68 -3.12 -1.87
CA SER A 145 8.98 -2.00 -1.25
C SER A 145 9.68 -1.58 0.05
N LEU A 146 10.00 -2.55 0.90
CA LEU A 146 10.70 -2.30 2.16
C LEU A 146 12.06 -1.64 1.93
N GLU A 147 12.81 -2.08 0.91
CA GLU A 147 14.11 -1.48 0.58
C GLU A 147 13.99 -0.01 0.17
N VAL A 148 12.94 0.36 -0.57
CA VAL A 148 12.66 1.75 -0.92
C VAL A 148 12.47 2.57 0.36
N VAL A 149 11.69 2.07 1.30
CA VAL A 149 11.39 2.76 2.56
C VAL A 149 12.66 2.88 3.42
N LYS A 150 13.46 1.82 3.52
CA LYS A 150 14.73 1.84 4.26
C LYS A 150 15.69 2.90 3.71
N ALA A 151 15.77 3.02 2.39
CA ALA A 151 16.64 4.01 1.75
C ALA A 151 16.17 5.44 2.07
N ARG A 152 14.87 5.68 2.04
CA ARG A 152 14.29 6.98 2.42
C ARG A 152 14.54 7.29 3.89
N TRP A 153 14.38 6.31 4.76
CA TRP A 153 14.63 6.45 6.19
C TRP A 153 16.09 6.84 6.46
N ALA A 154 17.04 6.14 5.83
CA ALA A 154 18.47 6.43 5.97
C ALA A 154 18.81 7.83 5.52
N LYS A 155 18.23 8.30 4.40
CA LYS A 155 18.41 9.65 3.89
C LYS A 155 17.86 10.70 4.86
N THR A 156 16.66 10.48 5.40
CA THR A 156 16.04 11.37 6.38
C THR A 156 16.91 11.50 7.65
N LYS A 157 17.44 10.38 8.14
CA LYS A 157 18.32 10.37 9.31
C LYS A 157 19.60 11.14 9.07
N ARG A 158 20.23 11.00 7.90
CA ARG A 158 21.44 11.76 7.56
C ARG A 158 21.18 13.26 7.50
N MET A 159 20.01 13.67 7.00
CA MET A 159 19.63 15.07 6.91
C MET A 159 19.28 15.69 8.27
N ALA A 160 18.86 14.87 9.23
CA ALA A 160 18.47 15.30 10.57
C ALA A 160 19.67 15.40 11.54
N SER A 161 20.81 14.80 11.20
CA SER A 161 22.02 14.79 12.06
C SER A 161 22.93 15.98 11.80
#